data_4126fd92d9b23ecea936c4ce2730ff1f
#
_entry.id   4126fd92d9b23ecea936c4ce2730ff1f
#
_cell.length_a   1.000
_cell.length_b   1.000
_cell.length_c   1.000
_cell.angle_alpha   90.00
_cell.angle_beta   90.00
_cell.angle_gamma   90.00
#
_symmetry.space_group_name_H-M   'P 1'
#
loop_
_entity.id
_entity.type
_entity.pdbx_description
1 polymer ?
#
loop_
_entity_poly.entity_id
_entity_poly.type
_entity_poly.pdbx_seq_one_letter_code
_entity_poly.pdbx_strand_id
1 'polypeptide(L)'
;MSNFSVNLNPKRLHRYVFQAKLWDKGRKKFGNNIDIMLDTGAFNTVIHKPLALKYATMLNGTMPIAIGGYKMVANICIIQRMNINGFVLHKIAALAVPFTGELKGHILLGTNVINNWKFTVSRQEHSLSAVEQLAEYRRIFNAKGQIMSFQELE
;
A
#
# COMPACT_ATOMS: atom_id res chain seq x y z
N MET A 1 0.39 22.03 0.13
CA MET A 1 0.97 20.69 0.07
C MET A 1 -0.01 19.69 0.65
N SER A 2 -0.13 18.55 0.00
CA SER A 2 -0.97 17.47 0.50
C SER A 2 -0.34 16.82 1.72
N ASN A 3 -1.15 16.59 2.74
CA ASN A 3 -0.71 15.96 3.97
C ASN A 3 -1.82 15.10 4.58
N PHE A 4 -1.42 14.19 5.44
CA PHE A 4 -2.36 13.47 6.27
C PHE A 4 -1.75 13.18 7.64
N SER A 5 -2.61 12.90 8.60
CA SER A 5 -2.23 12.47 9.93
C SER A 5 -3.14 11.32 10.36
N VAL A 6 -2.56 10.29 10.97
CA VAL A 6 -3.28 9.10 11.40
C VAL A 6 -2.81 8.66 12.78
N ASN A 7 -3.67 7.95 13.49
CA ASN A 7 -3.30 7.28 14.73
C ASN A 7 -2.64 5.94 14.41
N LEU A 8 -1.53 5.65 15.10
CA LEU A 8 -0.87 4.36 15.03
C LEU A 8 -1.49 3.40 16.03
N ASN A 9 -1.48 2.11 15.69
CA ASN A 9 -1.97 1.08 16.60
C ASN A 9 -0.98 0.91 17.78
N PRO A 10 -1.36 1.25 19.01
CA PRO A 10 -0.45 1.20 20.16
C PRO A 10 -0.08 -0.22 20.57
N LYS A 11 -0.80 -1.23 20.10
CA LYS A 11 -0.50 -2.65 20.37
C LYS A 11 0.56 -3.21 19.44
N ARG A 12 0.95 -2.47 18.40
CA ARG A 12 1.93 -2.89 17.39
C ARG A 12 3.21 -2.07 17.56
N LEU A 13 3.88 -2.20 18.71
CA LEU A 13 4.99 -1.33 19.13
C LEU A 13 6.23 -1.38 18.24
N HIS A 14 6.44 -2.45 17.51
CA HIS A 14 7.61 -2.62 16.65
C HIS A 14 7.35 -2.24 15.21
N ARG A 15 6.15 -1.77 14.89
CA ARG A 15 5.73 -1.49 13.53
C ARG A 15 4.81 -0.28 13.48
N TYR A 16 4.85 0.41 12.37
CA TYR A 16 3.97 1.56 12.15
C TYR A 16 2.72 1.08 11.40
N VAL A 17 1.67 0.78 12.15
CA VAL A 17 0.41 0.29 11.61
C VAL A 17 -0.68 1.32 11.85
N PHE A 18 -1.38 1.68 10.79
CA PHE A 18 -2.54 2.56 10.85
C PHE A 18 -3.64 2.00 9.96
N GLN A 19 -4.82 2.61 9.98
CA GLN A 19 -5.96 2.15 9.20
C GLN A 19 -6.25 3.07 8.03
N ALA A 20 -6.63 2.48 6.91
CA ALA A 20 -7.09 3.18 5.72
C ALA A 20 -8.24 2.40 5.08
N LYS A 21 -8.92 3.01 4.13
CA LYS A 21 -10.04 2.40 3.40
C LYS A 21 -9.70 2.36 1.92
N LEU A 22 -10.08 1.28 1.27
CA LEU A 22 -9.92 1.12 -0.17
C LEU A 22 -11.25 1.31 -0.89
N TRP A 23 -11.19 1.84 -2.10
CA TRP A 23 -12.38 2.02 -2.92
C TRP A 23 -12.92 0.67 -3.41
N ASP A 24 -14.20 0.42 -3.15
CA ASP A 24 -14.91 -0.76 -3.59
C ASP A 24 -15.67 -0.42 -4.88
N LYS A 25 -15.19 -0.95 -5.99
CA LYS A 25 -15.79 -0.76 -7.31
C LYS A 25 -17.25 -1.23 -7.37
N GLY A 26 -17.54 -2.37 -6.75
CA GLY A 26 -18.86 -2.96 -6.80
C GLY A 26 -19.91 -2.13 -6.07
N ARG A 27 -19.51 -1.56 -4.93
CA ARG A 27 -20.40 -0.77 -4.08
C ARG A 27 -20.31 0.73 -4.37
N LYS A 28 -19.32 1.16 -5.15
CA LYS A 28 -19.04 2.58 -5.44
C LYS A 28 -18.89 3.43 -4.19
N LYS A 29 -18.14 2.90 -3.22
CA LYS A 29 -17.81 3.57 -1.96
C LYS A 29 -16.54 2.98 -1.35
N PHE A 30 -15.94 3.68 -0.39
CA PHE A 30 -14.87 3.11 0.39
C PHE A 30 -15.39 2.02 1.31
N GLY A 31 -14.62 0.94 1.42
CA GLY A 31 -14.96 -0.20 2.27
C GLY A 31 -14.58 0.01 3.73
N ASN A 32 -14.44 -1.08 4.46
CA ASN A 32 -14.07 -1.07 5.87
C ASN A 32 -12.59 -0.69 6.05
N ASN A 33 -12.23 -0.35 7.28
CA ASN A 33 -10.84 -0.09 7.64
C ASN A 33 -9.98 -1.33 7.45
N ILE A 34 -8.79 -1.11 6.86
CA ILE A 34 -7.78 -2.13 6.62
C ILE A 34 -6.50 -1.68 7.30
N ASP A 35 -5.79 -2.61 7.93
CA ASP A 35 -4.50 -2.31 8.54
C ASP A 35 -3.43 -2.12 7.48
N ILE A 36 -2.78 -0.97 7.53
CA ILE A 36 -1.69 -0.58 6.65
C ILE A 36 -0.42 -0.54 7.50
N MET A 37 0.60 -1.25 7.06
CA MET A 37 1.90 -1.21 7.72
C MET A 37 2.92 -0.53 6.83
N LEU A 38 3.64 0.46 7.36
CA LEU A 38 4.77 1.03 6.66
C LEU A 38 5.92 0.03 6.65
N ASP A 39 6.40 -0.30 5.47
CA ASP A 39 7.50 -1.24 5.30
C ASP A 39 8.59 -0.60 4.45
N THR A 40 9.56 0.02 5.11
CA THR A 40 10.69 0.68 4.45
C THR A 40 11.66 -0.32 3.83
N GLY A 41 11.59 -1.59 4.21
CA GLY A 41 12.37 -2.67 3.61
C GLY A 41 11.74 -3.27 2.36
N ALA A 42 10.48 -2.96 2.08
CA ALA A 42 9.80 -3.46 0.89
C ALA A 42 9.93 -2.47 -0.27
N PHE A 43 10.40 -2.96 -1.40
CA PHE A 43 10.52 -2.15 -2.61
C PHE A 43 9.14 -1.81 -3.19
N ASN A 44 8.23 -2.77 -3.13
CA ASN A 44 6.88 -2.66 -3.66
C ASN A 44 5.86 -2.71 -2.53
N THR A 45 4.73 -2.05 -2.74
CA THR A 45 3.55 -2.25 -1.90
C THR A 45 3.02 -3.65 -2.11
N VAL A 46 2.68 -4.33 -1.03
CA VAL A 46 2.18 -5.71 -1.08
C VAL A 46 0.83 -5.76 -0.36
N ILE A 47 -0.15 -6.37 -1.02
CA ILE A 47 -1.51 -6.46 -0.51
C ILE A 47 -1.91 -7.92 -0.33
N HIS A 48 -2.59 -8.22 0.76
CA HIS A 48 -3.20 -9.53 0.97
C HIS A 48 -4.14 -9.87 -0.19
N LYS A 49 -3.94 -11.02 -0.83
CA LYS A 49 -4.61 -11.36 -2.09
C LYS A 49 -6.14 -11.28 -2.04
N PRO A 50 -6.82 -11.76 -0.98
CA PRO A 50 -8.28 -11.59 -0.88
C PRO A 50 -8.74 -10.14 -0.91
N LEU A 51 -7.96 -9.22 -0.33
CA LEU A 51 -8.24 -7.78 -0.40
C LEU A 51 -8.05 -7.25 -1.82
N ALA A 52 -7.00 -7.70 -2.50
CA ALA A 52 -6.72 -7.28 -3.87
C ALA A 52 -7.84 -7.70 -4.82
N LEU A 53 -8.35 -8.91 -4.67
CA LEU A 53 -9.45 -9.40 -5.49
C LEU A 53 -10.72 -8.56 -5.31
N LYS A 54 -10.90 -7.98 -4.13
CA LYS A 54 -12.06 -7.15 -3.82
C LYS A 54 -11.87 -5.68 -4.20
N TYR A 55 -10.67 -5.12 -3.98
CA TYR A 55 -10.46 -3.68 -4.03
C TYR A 55 -9.46 -3.21 -5.07
N ALA A 56 -8.70 -4.09 -5.70
CA ALA A 56 -7.70 -3.72 -6.68
C ALA A 56 -8.07 -4.16 -8.08
N THR A 57 -7.45 -3.57 -9.07
CA THR A 57 -7.52 -4.03 -10.46
C THR A 57 -6.38 -5.00 -10.67
N MET A 58 -6.71 -6.26 -10.93
CA MET A 58 -5.71 -7.30 -11.21
C MET A 58 -5.21 -7.16 -12.64
N LEU A 59 -3.90 -7.18 -12.81
CA LEU A 59 -3.25 -7.13 -14.13
C LEU A 59 -2.80 -8.53 -14.55
N ASN A 60 -2.57 -8.71 -15.84
CA ASN A 60 -2.05 -9.94 -16.38
C ASN A 60 -0.53 -9.98 -16.20
N GLY A 61 -0.07 -10.53 -15.11
CA GLY A 61 1.35 -10.66 -14.85
C GLY A 61 1.60 -11.14 -13.44
N THR A 62 2.75 -11.76 -13.29
CA THR A 62 3.22 -12.25 -11.99
C THR A 62 4.67 -11.83 -11.79
N MET A 63 5.08 -11.77 -10.53
CA MET A 63 6.43 -11.43 -10.16
C MET A 63 6.87 -12.31 -8.99
N PRO A 64 8.09 -12.87 -9.02
CA PRO A 64 8.61 -13.55 -7.86
C PRO A 64 8.98 -12.55 -6.78
N ILE A 65 8.61 -12.84 -5.54
CA ILE A 65 8.97 -12.03 -4.38
C ILE A 65 9.39 -12.92 -3.22
N ALA A 66 10.07 -12.32 -2.25
CA ALA A 66 10.43 -12.97 -1.00
C ALA A 66 9.87 -12.16 0.17
N ILE A 67 9.15 -12.82 1.07
CA ILE A 67 8.60 -12.21 2.28
C ILE A 67 9.01 -13.10 3.45
N GLY A 68 9.73 -12.52 4.42
CA GLY A 68 10.16 -13.26 5.59
C GLY A 68 10.98 -14.51 5.29
N GLY A 69 11.77 -14.49 4.20
CA GLY A 69 12.56 -15.63 3.77
C GLY A 69 11.82 -16.64 2.90
N TYR A 70 10.52 -16.47 2.71
CA TYR A 70 9.74 -17.34 1.83
C TYR A 70 9.65 -16.77 0.43
N LYS A 71 9.96 -17.60 -0.58
CA LYS A 71 9.79 -17.24 -1.98
C LYS A 71 8.36 -17.57 -2.41
N MET A 72 7.73 -16.64 -3.10
CA MET A 72 6.40 -16.85 -3.65
C MET A 72 6.21 -16.05 -4.93
N VAL A 73 5.14 -16.36 -5.65
CA VAL A 73 4.77 -15.64 -6.86
C VAL A 73 3.61 -14.72 -6.54
N ALA A 74 3.80 -13.45 -6.80
CA ALA A 74 2.78 -12.43 -6.58
C ALA A 74 2.04 -12.12 -7.88
N ASN A 75 0.77 -11.76 -7.77
CA ASN A 75 0.00 -11.20 -8.87
C ASN A 75 0.15 -9.69 -8.88
N ILE A 76 0.38 -9.13 -10.05
CA ILE A 76 0.52 -7.68 -10.20
C ILE A 76 -0.87 -7.04 -10.21
N CYS A 77 -1.04 -5.96 -9.47
CA CYS A 77 -2.31 -5.25 -9.39
C CYS A 77 -2.13 -3.76 -9.15
N ILE A 78 -3.22 -3.02 -9.28
CA ILE A 78 -3.26 -1.58 -8.98
C ILE A 78 -4.36 -1.33 -7.97
N ILE A 79 -4.00 -0.76 -6.83
CA ILE A 79 -4.95 -0.24 -5.86
C ILE A 79 -5.44 1.11 -6.39
N GLN A 80 -6.71 1.21 -6.77
CA GLN A 80 -7.22 2.40 -7.45
C GLN A 80 -7.28 3.62 -6.56
N ARG A 81 -7.80 3.45 -5.33
CA ARG A 81 -7.90 4.55 -4.36
C ARG A 81 -7.73 4.03 -2.95
N MET A 82 -6.90 4.72 -2.19
CA MET A 82 -6.70 4.47 -0.76
C MET A 82 -6.98 5.76 0.00
N ASN A 83 -7.97 5.74 0.86
CA ASN A 83 -8.33 6.89 1.70
C ASN A 83 -7.64 6.75 3.05
N ILE A 84 -6.69 7.64 3.30
CA ILE A 84 -5.98 7.73 4.56
C ILE A 84 -6.47 8.97 5.30
N ASN A 85 -7.43 8.76 6.17
CA ASN A 85 -8.01 9.83 7.00
C ASN A 85 -8.43 11.08 6.19
N GLY A 86 -9.10 10.86 5.06
CA GLY A 86 -9.59 11.93 4.19
C GLY A 86 -8.68 12.26 3.02
N PHE A 87 -7.41 11.86 3.08
CA PHE A 87 -6.50 12.01 1.95
C PHE A 87 -6.52 10.77 1.07
N VAL A 88 -6.71 10.94 -0.23
CA VAL A 88 -6.86 9.82 -1.17
C VAL A 88 -5.63 9.69 -2.05
N LEU A 89 -4.96 8.53 -1.96
CA LEU A 89 -3.93 8.12 -2.90
C LEU A 89 -4.58 7.38 -4.07
N HIS A 90 -4.10 7.67 -5.28
CA HIS A 90 -4.64 7.05 -6.50
C HIS A 90 -3.61 6.15 -7.17
N LYS A 91 -4.07 5.04 -7.75
CA LYS A 91 -3.28 4.16 -8.63
C LYS A 91 -1.96 3.72 -8.03
N ILE A 92 -2.03 3.03 -6.91
CA ILE A 92 -0.85 2.47 -6.25
C ILE A 92 -0.54 1.12 -6.87
N ALA A 93 0.65 0.99 -7.48
CA ALA A 93 1.13 -0.31 -7.96
C ALA A 93 1.43 -1.22 -6.78
N ALA A 94 0.94 -2.44 -6.83
CA ALA A 94 1.08 -3.39 -5.74
C ALA A 94 1.22 -4.83 -6.24
N LEU A 95 1.70 -5.68 -5.34
CA LEU A 95 1.82 -7.11 -5.55
C LEU A 95 0.87 -7.82 -4.60
N ALA A 96 0.00 -8.67 -5.15
CA ALA A 96 -0.97 -9.41 -4.36
C ALA A 96 -0.45 -10.80 -4.01
N VAL A 97 -0.40 -11.11 -2.72
CA VAL A 97 0.01 -12.42 -2.21
C VAL A 97 -0.91 -12.86 -1.08
N PRO A 98 -1.11 -14.16 -0.90
CA PRO A 98 -1.84 -14.66 0.26
C PRO A 98 -0.95 -14.58 1.49
N PHE A 99 -1.22 -13.63 2.38
CA PHE A 99 -0.54 -13.55 3.67
C PHE A 99 -1.09 -14.56 4.67
N THR A 100 -0.23 -14.95 5.59
CA THR A 100 -0.59 -15.79 6.73
C THR A 100 -0.20 -15.10 8.04
N GLY A 101 -0.73 -15.59 9.17
CA GLY A 101 -0.40 -15.06 10.49
C GLY A 101 -0.82 -13.60 10.67
N GLU A 102 0.05 -12.81 11.27
CA GLU A 102 -0.24 -11.41 11.60
C GLU A 102 -0.51 -10.51 10.38
N LEU A 103 0.05 -10.86 9.23
CA LEU A 103 -0.08 -10.05 8.02
C LEU A 103 -1.36 -10.34 7.24
N LYS A 104 -2.11 -11.34 7.64
CA LYS A 104 -3.39 -11.68 7.01
C LYS A 104 -4.34 -10.49 7.11
N GLY A 105 -4.81 -10.02 5.97
CA GLY A 105 -5.69 -8.85 5.90
C GLY A 105 -4.99 -7.50 5.89
N HIS A 106 -3.66 -7.47 5.76
CA HIS A 106 -2.89 -6.23 5.76
C HIS A 106 -2.46 -5.79 4.35
N ILE A 107 -2.04 -4.52 4.29
CA ILE A 107 -1.27 -3.97 3.18
C ILE A 107 0.08 -3.52 3.73
N LEU A 108 1.17 -3.96 3.10
CA LEU A 108 2.50 -3.45 3.38
C LEU A 108 2.79 -2.32 2.39
N LEU A 109 2.82 -1.09 2.90
CA LEU A 109 3.09 0.08 2.07
C LEU A 109 4.59 0.19 1.86
N GLY A 110 5.03 -0.03 0.63
CA GLY A 110 6.44 -0.09 0.27
C GLY A 110 7.03 1.26 -0.13
N THR A 111 8.31 1.25 -0.47
CA THR A 111 9.05 2.47 -0.82
C THR A 111 8.57 3.11 -2.11
N ASN A 112 7.85 2.38 -2.98
CA ASN A 112 7.23 2.98 -4.16
C ASN A 112 6.20 4.07 -3.78
N VAL A 113 5.69 4.04 -2.56
CA VAL A 113 4.81 5.09 -2.00
C VAL A 113 5.56 5.93 -0.98
N ILE A 114 6.23 5.28 -0.02
CA ILE A 114 6.86 5.94 1.14
C ILE A 114 7.88 7.01 0.72
N ASN A 115 8.67 6.75 -0.32
CA ASN A 115 9.75 7.65 -0.75
C ASN A 115 9.25 9.01 -1.26
N ASN A 116 7.96 9.15 -1.52
CA ASN A 116 7.39 10.41 -1.99
C ASN A 116 6.82 11.28 -0.86
N TRP A 117 7.00 10.83 0.38
CA TRP A 117 6.47 11.47 1.56
C TRP A 117 7.55 11.71 2.60
N LYS A 118 7.39 12.79 3.36
CA LYS A 118 8.13 13.00 4.59
C LYS A 118 7.25 12.57 5.75
N PHE A 119 7.65 11.50 6.43
CA PHE A 119 6.92 10.96 7.58
C PHE A 119 7.52 11.47 8.88
N THR A 120 6.64 11.81 9.81
CA THR A 120 7.00 12.16 11.19
C THR A 120 6.18 11.29 12.13
N VAL A 121 6.87 10.56 13.00
CA VAL A 121 6.23 9.69 13.98
C VAL A 121 6.36 10.29 15.37
N SER A 122 5.25 10.42 16.08
CA SER A 122 5.23 10.72 17.50
C SER A 122 4.91 9.45 18.28
N ARG A 123 5.91 8.93 18.99
CA ARG A 123 5.70 7.75 19.86
C ARG A 123 4.81 8.07 21.05
N GLN A 124 4.92 9.27 21.55
CA GLN A 124 4.17 9.73 22.72
C GLN A 124 2.67 9.83 22.41
N GLU A 125 2.32 10.32 21.23
CA GLU A 125 0.94 10.49 20.80
C GLU A 125 0.42 9.31 20.00
N HIS A 126 1.25 8.31 19.71
CA HIS A 126 0.93 7.19 18.83
C HIS A 126 0.35 7.69 17.50
N SER A 127 1.04 8.66 16.89
CA SER A 127 0.56 9.28 15.65
C SER A 127 1.63 9.29 14.58
N LEU A 128 1.18 9.30 13.33
CA LEU A 128 1.99 9.42 12.13
C LEU A 128 1.44 10.59 11.31
N SER A 129 2.30 11.52 10.96
CA SER A 129 1.95 12.56 10.00
C SER A 129 2.83 12.43 8.77
N ALA A 130 2.31 12.81 7.63
CA ALA A 130 3.01 12.70 6.36
C ALA A 130 2.73 13.92 5.50
N VAL A 131 3.78 14.44 4.89
CA VAL A 131 3.70 15.55 3.95
C VAL A 131 4.24 15.06 2.61
N GLU A 132 3.44 15.21 1.56
CA GLU A 132 3.83 14.82 0.22
C GLU A 132 4.90 15.76 -0.29
N GLN A 133 6.02 15.19 -0.74
CA GLN A 133 7.13 15.96 -1.30
C GLN A 133 7.21 15.91 -2.81
N LEU A 134 6.80 14.77 -3.37
CA LEU A 134 6.80 14.54 -4.82
C LEU A 134 5.48 13.87 -5.20
N ALA A 135 4.94 14.26 -6.34
CA ALA A 135 3.71 13.66 -6.86
C ALA A 135 3.94 12.33 -7.59
N GLU A 136 5.16 11.78 -7.53
CA GLU A 136 5.56 10.61 -8.31
C GLU A 136 5.55 9.31 -7.50
N TYR A 137 4.60 9.12 -6.61
CA TYR A 137 4.49 7.91 -5.83
C TYR A 137 3.83 6.75 -6.59
N ARG A 138 3.38 6.99 -7.80
CA ARG A 138 2.69 5.98 -8.59
C ARG A 138 3.67 5.33 -9.55
N ARG A 139 3.93 4.04 -9.30
CA ARG A 139 4.62 3.17 -10.23
C ARG A 139 3.65 2.06 -10.59
N ILE A 140 3.48 1.81 -11.86
CA ILE A 140 2.71 0.67 -12.32
C ILE A 140 3.60 -0.29 -13.08
N PHE A 141 3.15 -1.52 -13.20
CA PHE A 141 3.87 -2.55 -13.92
C PHE A 141 3.34 -2.63 -15.35
N ASN A 142 4.22 -2.86 -16.32
CA ASN A 142 3.80 -3.13 -17.68
C ASN A 142 3.32 -4.59 -17.80
N ALA A 143 2.85 -4.98 -19.00
CA ALA A 143 2.34 -6.32 -19.24
C ALA A 143 3.39 -7.44 -19.05
N LYS A 144 4.68 -7.09 -19.03
CA LYS A 144 5.78 -8.04 -18.79
C LYS A 144 6.20 -8.11 -17.32
N GLY A 145 5.51 -7.42 -16.44
CA GLY A 145 5.85 -7.38 -15.02
C GLY A 145 6.99 -6.43 -14.67
N GLN A 146 7.45 -5.59 -15.58
CA GLN A 146 8.49 -4.60 -15.32
C GLN A 146 7.87 -3.36 -14.69
N ILE A 147 8.56 -2.78 -13.70
CA ILE A 147 8.12 -1.56 -13.04
C ILE A 147 8.32 -0.39 -14.00
N MET A 148 7.26 0.38 -14.20
CA MET A 148 7.28 1.61 -15.00
C MET A 148 7.10 2.82 -14.10
N SER A 149 7.76 3.92 -14.42
CA SER A 149 7.50 5.20 -13.76
C SER A 149 6.13 5.72 -14.20
N PHE A 150 5.54 6.57 -13.38
CA PHE A 150 4.27 7.20 -13.72
C PHE A 150 4.36 8.01 -15.03
N GLN A 151 5.51 8.65 -15.24
CA GLN A 151 5.74 9.47 -16.45
C GLN A 151 5.78 8.66 -17.74
N GLU A 152 6.23 7.41 -17.67
CA GLU A 152 6.26 6.53 -18.85
C GLU A 152 4.89 6.08 -19.31
N LEU A 153 3.86 6.37 -18.53
CA LEU A 153 2.49 5.97 -18.80
C LEU A 153 1.64 7.10 -19.39
N GLU A 154 2.15 8.29 -19.33
CA GLU A 154 1.55 9.42 -19.98
C GLU A 154 1.95 9.46 -21.46
#